data_20d2bcfbcac41323cd31a6b6f38f6e39
#
_entry.id   20d2bcfbcac41323cd31a6b6f38f6e39
#
_cell.length_a   1.000
_cell.length_b   1.000
_cell.length_c   1.000
_cell.angle_alpha   90.00
_cell.angle_beta   90.00
_cell.angle_gamma   90.00
#
_symmetry.space_group_name_H-M   'P 1'
#
loop_
_entity.id
_entity.type
_entity.pdbx_description
1 polymer ?
#
loop_
_entity_poly.entity_id
_entity_poly.type
_entity_poly.pdbx_seq_one_letter_code
_entity_poly.pdbx_strand_id
1 'polypeptide(L)'
;MKIAIAQLYTKNLDDWAYIAVENKKRYARLNNYDLVSKRGLYKTKPKRHPSWHSLSLILEILETSNIDWVFWSDVDALIMDYTVKLESFMKPNCDIIIPSQGQGEYCGIKTNNCLCCGHYFIKNTQWSKDFLRHLWKWPKDEYDRYRNYGYWEQCGMNYMFNENEMDFDKHVYIEPKNRAFNSFYYQEPDKQAMEFSQWGEGWFRTKESEKGLEKDLGTAYNEGDFIVHFAGKHCIPQRKKLMQEYSEKIKWN
;
A
#
# COMPACT_ATOMS: atom_id res chain seq x y z
N MET A 1 -8.51 -17.78 -11.53
CA MET A 1 -8.35 -16.36 -11.19
C MET A 1 -6.97 -15.93 -11.63
N LYS A 2 -6.85 -14.84 -12.37
CA LYS A 2 -5.58 -14.28 -12.84
C LYS A 2 -5.24 -13.04 -12.02
N ILE A 3 -4.05 -13.02 -11.41
CA ILE A 3 -3.60 -11.90 -10.58
C ILE A 3 -2.34 -11.29 -11.20
N ALA A 4 -2.30 -9.96 -11.29
CA ALA A 4 -1.07 -9.24 -11.61
C ALA A 4 -0.55 -8.50 -10.37
N ILE A 5 0.74 -8.60 -10.12
CA ILE A 5 1.45 -7.75 -9.17
C ILE A 5 1.88 -6.50 -9.93
N ALA A 6 1.51 -5.33 -9.44
CA ALA A 6 1.84 -4.05 -10.07
C ALA A 6 2.72 -3.19 -9.16
N GLN A 7 3.74 -2.57 -9.72
CA GLN A 7 4.58 -1.58 -9.06
C GLN A 7 5.07 -0.53 -10.06
N LEU A 8 5.40 0.66 -9.56
CA LEU A 8 5.96 1.75 -10.36
C LEU A 8 7.09 2.43 -9.60
N TYR A 9 8.14 2.81 -10.30
CA TYR A 9 9.23 3.57 -9.72
C TYR A 9 9.86 4.54 -10.73
N THR A 10 10.52 5.57 -10.22
CA THR A 10 11.19 6.59 -11.03
C THR A 10 12.68 6.29 -11.16
N LYS A 11 13.31 6.85 -12.19
CA LYS A 11 14.72 6.62 -12.53
C LYS A 11 15.69 6.88 -11.37
N ASN A 12 15.38 7.84 -10.51
CA ASN A 12 16.21 8.18 -9.35
C ASN A 12 16.22 7.08 -8.26
N LEU A 13 15.37 6.05 -8.38
CA LEU A 13 15.32 4.91 -7.46
C LEU A 13 16.03 3.67 -8.02
N ASP A 14 16.58 3.73 -9.24
CA ASP A 14 17.23 2.58 -9.90
C ASP A 14 18.30 1.91 -9.04
N ASP A 15 18.99 2.68 -8.20
CA ASP A 15 20.07 2.21 -7.34
C ASP A 15 19.66 1.08 -6.37
N TRP A 16 18.38 1.00 -6.02
CA TRP A 16 17.86 -0.01 -5.10
C TRP A 16 16.54 -0.66 -5.55
N ALA A 17 15.78 -0.03 -6.44
CA ALA A 17 14.48 -0.55 -6.89
C ALA A 17 14.60 -1.95 -7.53
N TYR A 18 15.75 -2.27 -8.14
CA TYR A 18 16.00 -3.59 -8.74
C TYR A 18 15.84 -4.73 -7.73
N ILE A 19 16.11 -4.50 -6.43
CA ILE A 19 15.97 -5.52 -5.38
C ILE A 19 14.50 -5.94 -5.25
N ALA A 20 13.60 -4.95 -5.17
CA ALA A 20 12.16 -5.22 -5.11
C ALA A 20 11.62 -5.81 -6.42
N VAL A 21 12.12 -5.35 -7.56
CA VAL A 21 11.72 -5.89 -8.86
C VAL A 21 12.06 -7.38 -8.95
N GLU A 22 13.28 -7.77 -8.60
CA GLU A 22 13.69 -9.18 -8.63
C GLU A 22 12.98 -10.01 -7.57
N ASN A 23 12.71 -9.46 -6.37
CA ASN A 23 11.93 -10.10 -5.33
C ASN A 23 10.53 -10.46 -5.84
N LYS A 24 9.80 -9.47 -6.32
CA LYS A 24 8.43 -9.67 -6.83
C LYS A 24 8.39 -10.53 -8.09
N LYS A 25 9.41 -10.46 -8.96
CA LYS A 25 9.53 -11.30 -10.15
C LYS A 25 9.69 -12.78 -9.79
N ARG A 26 10.51 -13.09 -8.80
CA ARG A 26 10.68 -14.47 -8.32
C ARG A 26 9.40 -15.00 -7.69
N TYR A 27 8.77 -14.22 -6.82
CA TYR A 27 7.50 -14.57 -6.21
C TYR A 27 6.40 -14.79 -7.25
N ALA A 28 6.27 -13.88 -8.23
CA ALA A 28 5.29 -14.00 -9.30
C ALA A 28 5.49 -15.28 -10.12
N ARG A 29 6.74 -15.60 -10.49
CA ARG A 29 7.05 -16.84 -11.22
C ARG A 29 6.70 -18.12 -10.45
N LEU A 30 7.02 -18.16 -9.16
CA LEU A 30 6.73 -19.33 -8.31
C LEU A 30 5.24 -19.56 -8.14
N ASN A 31 4.47 -18.49 -8.14
CA ASN A 31 3.04 -18.53 -7.86
C ASN A 31 2.15 -18.37 -9.10
N ASN A 32 2.75 -18.33 -10.29
CA ASN A 32 2.05 -18.16 -11.57
C ASN A 32 1.21 -16.88 -11.64
N TYR A 33 1.78 -15.76 -11.15
CA TYR A 33 1.22 -14.42 -11.27
C TYR A 33 1.92 -13.64 -12.38
N ASP A 34 1.23 -12.65 -12.95
CA ASP A 34 1.85 -11.67 -13.83
C ASP A 34 2.56 -10.59 -12.99
N LEU A 35 3.67 -10.06 -13.49
CA LEU A 35 4.33 -8.89 -12.90
C LEU A 35 4.34 -7.74 -13.90
N VAL A 36 3.77 -6.62 -13.53
CA VAL A 36 3.83 -5.36 -14.25
C VAL A 36 4.65 -4.35 -13.45
N SER A 37 5.92 -4.21 -13.81
CA SER A 37 6.85 -3.29 -13.16
C SER A 37 7.18 -2.14 -14.12
N LYS A 38 6.68 -0.94 -13.83
CA LYS A 38 6.87 0.24 -14.68
C LYS A 38 7.98 1.15 -14.15
N ARG A 39 9.01 1.35 -14.95
CA ARG A 39 10.04 2.37 -14.70
C ARG A 39 9.68 3.67 -15.41
N GLY A 40 9.46 4.74 -14.65
CA GLY A 40 9.08 6.05 -15.16
C GLY A 40 7.61 6.39 -14.97
N LEU A 41 7.29 7.64 -15.23
CA LEU A 41 5.97 8.22 -14.99
C LEU A 41 5.19 8.38 -16.28
N TYR A 42 3.88 8.46 -16.18
CA TYR A 42 3.00 8.87 -17.26
C TYR A 42 3.15 10.37 -17.53
N LYS A 43 3.01 10.77 -18.78
CA LYS A 43 2.91 12.20 -19.14
C LYS A 43 1.51 12.68 -18.80
N THR A 44 1.37 13.50 -17.77
CA THR A 44 0.07 14.01 -17.30
C THR A 44 0.05 15.53 -17.25
N LYS A 45 -1.13 16.09 -17.39
CA LYS A 45 -1.42 17.50 -17.16
C LYS A 45 -2.65 17.59 -16.23
N PRO A 46 -2.55 18.27 -15.08
CA PRO A 46 -1.32 18.81 -14.46
C PRO A 46 -0.33 17.71 -14.09
N LYS A 47 0.94 18.08 -13.85
CA LYS A 47 1.93 17.16 -13.28
C LYS A 47 1.51 16.79 -11.86
N ARG A 48 1.53 15.49 -11.59
CA ARG A 48 1.23 14.95 -10.26
C ARG A 48 2.48 14.34 -9.63
N HIS A 49 2.46 14.23 -8.30
CA HIS A 49 3.50 13.48 -7.58
C HIS A 49 3.56 12.02 -8.09
N PRO A 50 4.76 11.37 -8.10
CA PRO A 50 4.93 10.00 -8.58
C PRO A 50 3.93 8.98 -8.04
N SER A 51 3.54 9.08 -6.77
CA SER A 51 2.58 8.17 -6.13
C SER A 51 1.23 8.10 -6.86
N TRP A 52 0.73 9.22 -7.38
CA TRP A 52 -0.51 9.25 -8.17
C TRP A 52 -0.49 8.36 -9.41
N HIS A 53 0.69 8.08 -9.95
CA HIS A 53 0.83 7.30 -11.17
C HIS A 53 0.57 5.81 -10.97
N SER A 54 0.48 5.35 -9.71
CA SER A 54 -0.04 4.02 -9.36
C SER A 54 -1.45 3.81 -9.93
N LEU A 55 -2.33 4.80 -9.75
CA LEU A 55 -3.70 4.74 -10.26
C LEU A 55 -3.75 4.60 -11.79
N SER A 56 -2.87 5.32 -12.51
CA SER A 56 -2.79 5.22 -13.97
C SER A 56 -2.29 3.85 -14.44
N LEU A 57 -1.30 3.27 -13.74
CA LEU A 57 -0.79 1.95 -14.08
C LEU A 57 -1.82 0.86 -13.82
N ILE A 58 -2.49 0.92 -12.67
CA ILE A 58 -3.54 -0.04 -12.34
C ILE A 58 -4.69 0.06 -13.35
N LEU A 59 -5.14 1.26 -13.68
CA LEU A 59 -6.21 1.47 -14.67
C LEU A 59 -5.81 0.92 -16.05
N GLU A 60 -4.56 1.16 -16.50
CA GLU A 60 -4.05 0.60 -17.75
C GLU A 60 -4.12 -0.94 -17.74
N ILE A 61 -3.70 -1.59 -16.65
CA ILE A 61 -3.78 -3.05 -16.52
C ILE A 61 -5.23 -3.54 -16.60
N LEU A 62 -6.14 -2.90 -15.83
CA LEU A 62 -7.56 -3.29 -15.79
C LEU A 62 -8.27 -3.09 -17.14
N GLU A 63 -7.81 -2.15 -17.98
CA GLU A 63 -8.42 -1.86 -19.28
C GLU A 63 -7.86 -2.71 -20.41
N THR A 64 -6.57 -3.05 -20.35
CA THR A 64 -5.85 -3.64 -21.50
C THR A 64 -5.53 -5.12 -21.34
N SER A 65 -5.78 -5.70 -20.18
CA SER A 65 -5.47 -7.11 -19.91
C SER A 65 -6.69 -7.92 -19.46
N ASN A 66 -6.55 -9.24 -19.44
CA ASN A 66 -7.56 -10.17 -18.92
C ASN A 66 -7.29 -10.58 -17.47
N ILE A 67 -6.71 -9.69 -16.69
CA ILE A 67 -6.44 -9.87 -15.27
C ILE A 67 -7.73 -9.70 -14.47
N ASP A 68 -7.96 -10.58 -13.50
CA ASP A 68 -9.13 -10.51 -12.60
C ASP A 68 -8.86 -9.56 -11.42
N TRP A 69 -7.61 -9.56 -10.89
CA TRP A 69 -7.19 -8.74 -9.77
C TRP A 69 -5.80 -8.16 -9.99
N VAL A 70 -5.59 -6.94 -9.56
CA VAL A 70 -4.26 -6.33 -9.42
C VAL A 70 -3.92 -6.24 -7.95
N PHE A 71 -2.75 -6.75 -7.57
CA PHE A 71 -2.11 -6.49 -6.29
C PHE A 71 -1.10 -5.35 -6.49
N TRP A 72 -1.44 -4.17 -6.00
CA TRP A 72 -0.49 -3.06 -5.93
C TRP A 72 0.49 -3.31 -4.80
N SER A 73 1.77 -3.08 -5.04
CA SER A 73 2.83 -3.20 -4.04
C SER A 73 3.92 -2.17 -4.31
N ASP A 74 4.11 -1.25 -3.37
CA ASP A 74 5.14 -0.23 -3.46
C ASP A 74 6.52 -0.83 -3.70
N VAL A 75 7.37 -0.06 -4.41
CA VAL A 75 8.71 -0.55 -4.78
C VAL A 75 9.67 -0.65 -3.59
N ASP A 76 9.39 0.03 -2.48
CA ASP A 76 10.16 -0.06 -1.25
C ASP A 76 9.66 -1.13 -0.28
N ALA A 77 9.09 -2.20 -0.83
CA ALA A 77 8.64 -3.35 -0.07
C ALA A 77 9.16 -4.66 -0.67
N LEU A 78 9.36 -5.65 0.19
CA LEU A 78 9.75 -7.01 -0.16
C LEU A 78 8.72 -8.02 0.33
N ILE A 79 8.36 -8.97 -0.53
CA ILE A 79 7.62 -10.17 -0.15
C ILE A 79 8.62 -11.09 0.58
N MET A 80 8.29 -11.50 1.79
CA MET A 80 9.18 -12.23 2.69
C MET A 80 8.84 -13.72 2.78
N ASP A 81 7.58 -14.09 2.59
CA ASP A 81 7.13 -15.49 2.57
C ASP A 81 6.53 -15.84 1.21
N TYR A 82 7.27 -16.60 0.41
CA TYR A 82 6.85 -17.00 -0.94
C TYR A 82 5.85 -18.16 -0.94
N THR A 83 5.59 -18.76 0.21
CA THR A 83 4.57 -19.83 0.35
C THR A 83 3.16 -19.26 0.46
N VAL A 84 3.03 -18.00 0.87
CA VAL A 84 1.74 -17.32 1.00
C VAL A 84 1.21 -16.97 -0.38
N LYS A 85 -0.01 -17.41 -0.69
CA LYS A 85 -0.70 -17.13 -1.94
C LYS A 85 -1.52 -15.85 -1.84
N LEU A 86 -1.51 -15.02 -2.89
CA LEU A 86 -2.33 -13.81 -2.93
C LEU A 86 -3.84 -14.11 -2.82
N GLU A 87 -4.26 -15.27 -3.31
CA GLU A 87 -5.64 -15.74 -3.22
C GLU A 87 -6.14 -15.89 -1.78
N SER A 88 -5.23 -16.11 -0.82
CA SER A 88 -5.61 -16.24 0.60
C SER A 88 -6.17 -14.95 1.20
N PHE A 89 -5.88 -13.81 0.59
CA PHE A 89 -6.39 -12.50 1.00
C PHE A 89 -7.74 -12.13 0.37
N MET A 90 -8.18 -12.87 -0.65
CA MET A 90 -9.39 -12.54 -1.38
C MET A 90 -10.63 -12.59 -0.51
N LYS A 91 -11.49 -11.60 -0.67
CA LYS A 91 -12.77 -11.49 0.03
C LYS A 91 -13.90 -11.48 -0.98
N PRO A 92 -15.02 -12.15 -0.67
CA PRO A 92 -16.21 -12.08 -1.53
C PRO A 92 -16.83 -10.69 -1.51
N ASN A 93 -17.53 -10.35 -2.58
CA ASN A 93 -18.39 -9.17 -2.67
C ASN A 93 -17.68 -7.83 -2.39
N CYS A 94 -16.42 -7.70 -2.78
CA CYS A 94 -15.71 -6.43 -2.77
C CYS A 94 -14.92 -6.22 -4.06
N ASP A 95 -14.62 -4.97 -4.34
CA ASP A 95 -13.83 -4.55 -5.49
C ASP A 95 -12.42 -4.11 -5.08
N ILE A 96 -12.24 -3.68 -3.84
CA ILE A 96 -10.93 -3.33 -3.26
C ILE A 96 -10.76 -4.03 -1.91
N ILE A 97 -9.54 -4.49 -1.64
CA ILE A 97 -9.11 -4.98 -0.32
C ILE A 97 -7.90 -4.14 0.08
N ILE A 98 -8.03 -3.34 1.13
CA ILE A 98 -7.01 -2.38 1.54
C ILE A 98 -6.77 -2.47 3.06
N PRO A 99 -5.50 -2.44 3.53
CA PRO A 99 -5.21 -2.53 4.94
C PRO A 99 -5.43 -1.20 5.66
N SER A 100 -5.86 -1.29 6.92
CA SER A 100 -5.99 -0.17 7.83
C SER A 100 -4.82 -0.13 8.81
N GLN A 101 -4.31 1.07 9.07
CA GLN A 101 -3.34 1.33 10.14
C GLN A 101 -4.04 1.63 11.48
N GLY A 102 -5.37 1.50 11.53
CA GLY A 102 -6.18 1.79 12.70
C GLY A 102 -6.74 3.21 12.73
N GLN A 103 -7.24 3.60 13.90
CA GLN A 103 -7.87 4.90 14.12
C GLN A 103 -6.84 6.02 14.19
N GLY A 104 -7.17 7.20 13.65
CA GLY A 104 -6.30 8.36 13.75
C GLY A 104 -6.78 9.56 12.93
N GLU A 105 -5.91 10.56 12.79
CA GLU A 105 -6.10 11.70 11.91
C GLU A 105 -5.13 11.61 10.74
N TYR A 106 -5.64 11.61 9.52
CA TYR A 106 -4.86 11.50 8.31
C TYR A 106 -5.20 12.62 7.34
N CYS A 107 -4.19 13.38 6.92
CA CYS A 107 -4.39 14.54 6.04
C CYS A 107 -5.45 15.53 6.56
N GLY A 108 -5.52 15.73 7.89
CA GLY A 108 -6.54 16.58 8.51
C GLY A 108 -7.94 15.95 8.58
N ILE A 109 -8.05 14.67 8.28
CA ILE A 109 -9.30 13.90 8.33
C ILE A 109 -9.22 12.93 9.51
N LYS A 110 -10.12 13.07 10.48
CA LYS A 110 -10.29 12.08 11.55
C LYS A 110 -11.02 10.87 11.00
N THR A 111 -10.48 9.70 11.21
CA THR A 111 -11.04 8.46 10.68
C THR A 111 -10.87 7.30 11.66
N ASN A 112 -11.80 6.35 11.61
CA ASN A 112 -11.68 5.10 12.36
C ASN A 112 -10.76 4.08 11.67
N ASN A 113 -10.43 4.31 10.39
CA ASN A 113 -9.55 3.48 9.60
C ASN A 113 -8.65 4.34 8.73
N CYS A 114 -7.39 4.51 9.12
CA CYS A 114 -6.39 5.13 8.26
C CYS A 114 -5.97 4.12 7.18
N LEU A 115 -6.47 4.27 5.97
CA LEU A 115 -6.16 3.37 4.86
C LEU A 115 -4.73 3.55 4.40
N CYS A 116 -4.05 2.44 4.10
CA CYS A 116 -2.67 2.45 3.62
C CYS A 116 -2.59 2.00 2.16
N CYS A 117 -2.14 2.87 1.27
CA CYS A 117 -2.04 2.61 -0.17
C CYS A 117 -0.72 1.97 -0.61
N GLY A 118 0.18 1.62 0.31
CA GLY A 118 1.42 0.93 -0.04
C GLY A 118 1.20 -0.46 -0.65
N HIS A 119 0.13 -1.12 -0.20
CA HIS A 119 -0.31 -2.42 -0.70
C HIS A 119 -1.83 -2.53 -0.66
N TYR A 120 -2.44 -2.92 -1.76
CA TYR A 120 -3.87 -3.22 -1.81
C TYR A 120 -4.21 -4.06 -3.04
N PHE A 121 -5.36 -4.72 -2.98
CA PHE A 121 -5.90 -5.45 -4.13
C PHE A 121 -7.04 -4.66 -4.74
N ILE A 122 -7.14 -4.70 -6.05
CA ILE A 122 -8.25 -4.10 -6.80
C ILE A 122 -8.73 -5.06 -7.90
N LYS A 123 -10.02 -5.32 -7.92
CA LYS A 123 -10.69 -6.22 -8.84
C LYS A 123 -10.94 -5.54 -10.19
N ASN A 124 -10.91 -6.31 -11.26
CA ASN A 124 -11.24 -5.81 -12.60
C ASN A 124 -12.76 -5.72 -12.78
N THR A 125 -13.36 -4.66 -12.25
CA THR A 125 -14.78 -4.33 -12.43
C THR A 125 -14.94 -2.94 -13.03
N GLN A 126 -16.13 -2.64 -13.53
CA GLN A 126 -16.41 -1.29 -14.03
C GLN A 126 -16.34 -0.26 -12.91
N TRP A 127 -16.86 -0.61 -11.71
CA TRP A 127 -16.76 0.27 -10.54
C TRP A 127 -15.30 0.63 -10.21
N SER A 128 -14.40 -0.36 -10.17
CA SER A 128 -12.97 -0.13 -9.90
C SER A 128 -12.34 0.84 -10.90
N LYS A 129 -12.64 0.70 -12.18
CA LYS A 129 -12.14 1.59 -13.24
C LYS A 129 -12.65 3.01 -13.07
N ASP A 130 -13.94 3.15 -12.76
CA ASP A 130 -14.57 4.46 -12.56
C ASP A 130 -14.08 5.11 -11.25
N PHE A 131 -13.87 4.32 -10.19
CA PHE A 131 -13.25 4.76 -8.95
C PHE A 131 -11.84 5.32 -9.16
N LEU A 132 -10.98 4.60 -9.90
CA LEU A 132 -9.62 5.08 -10.19
C LEU A 132 -9.64 6.39 -11.00
N ARG A 133 -10.55 6.52 -11.95
CA ARG A 133 -10.73 7.77 -12.72
C ARG A 133 -11.25 8.91 -11.87
N HIS A 134 -12.16 8.61 -10.93
CA HIS A 134 -12.71 9.58 -10.00
C HIS A 134 -11.64 10.05 -9.02
N LEU A 135 -10.95 9.13 -8.37
CA LEU A 135 -9.84 9.41 -7.47
C LEU A 135 -8.71 10.19 -8.16
N TRP A 136 -8.41 9.90 -9.43
CA TRP A 136 -7.44 10.66 -10.20
C TRP A 136 -7.78 12.14 -10.32
N LYS A 137 -9.07 12.50 -10.37
CA LYS A 137 -9.53 13.90 -10.47
C LYS A 137 -9.48 14.65 -9.12
N TRP A 138 -9.34 13.94 -8.04
CA TRP A 138 -9.15 14.52 -6.71
C TRP A 138 -7.68 14.92 -6.48
N PRO A 139 -7.30 15.96 -5.71
CA PRO A 139 -8.22 16.94 -5.14
C PRO A 139 -8.72 17.93 -6.19
N LYS A 140 -9.92 18.40 -6.01
CA LYS A 140 -10.43 19.60 -6.68
C LYS A 140 -9.63 20.82 -6.18
N ASP A 141 -9.59 21.92 -6.93
CA ASP A 141 -8.75 23.08 -6.66
C ASP A 141 -8.89 23.66 -5.23
N GLU A 142 -10.08 23.60 -4.67
CA GLU A 142 -10.39 24.00 -3.29
C GLU A 142 -9.70 23.17 -2.19
N TYR A 143 -9.14 22.01 -2.53
CA TYR A 143 -8.41 21.11 -1.62
C TYR A 143 -6.90 21.16 -1.79
N ASP A 144 -6.34 22.26 -2.27
CA ASP A 144 -4.88 22.46 -2.39
C ASP A 144 -4.13 22.25 -1.05
N ARG A 145 -4.82 22.45 0.07
CA ARG A 145 -4.29 22.12 1.41
C ARG A 145 -3.80 20.68 1.52
N TYR A 146 -4.44 19.71 0.83
CA TYR A 146 -4.07 18.31 0.88
C TYR A 146 -2.87 17.96 -0.01
N ARG A 147 -2.51 18.79 -0.98
CA ARG A 147 -1.28 18.63 -1.77
C ARG A 147 -0.02 18.75 -0.93
N ASN A 148 -0.09 19.47 0.18
CA ASN A 148 1.04 19.73 1.07
C ASN A 148 1.22 18.66 2.15
N TYR A 149 0.27 17.74 2.32
CA TYR A 149 0.33 16.68 3.34
C TYR A 149 1.08 15.43 2.87
N GLY A 150 1.97 15.43 1.97
CA GLY A 150 2.97 14.40 1.71
C GLY A 150 2.51 12.93 1.53
N TYR A 151 1.19 12.68 1.45
CA TYR A 151 0.61 11.34 1.31
C TYR A 151 -0.26 11.18 0.05
N TRP A 152 -0.36 12.20 -0.75
CA TRP A 152 -0.84 12.24 -2.12
C TRP A 152 -2.12 11.44 -2.39
N GLU A 153 -2.05 10.35 -3.17
CA GLU A 153 -3.20 9.49 -3.53
C GLU A 153 -3.80 8.80 -2.30
N GLN A 154 -3.00 8.51 -1.28
CA GLN A 154 -3.48 7.94 -0.03
C GLN A 154 -4.39 8.92 0.72
N CYS A 155 -4.13 10.23 0.66
CA CYS A 155 -5.05 11.24 1.19
C CYS A 155 -6.37 11.20 0.44
N GLY A 156 -6.35 11.09 -0.87
CA GLY A 156 -7.54 10.95 -1.68
C GLY A 156 -8.33 9.69 -1.33
N MET A 157 -7.67 8.55 -1.17
CA MET A 157 -8.31 7.30 -0.78
C MET A 157 -9.02 7.41 0.59
N ASN A 158 -8.35 8.02 1.58
CA ASN A 158 -8.94 8.24 2.90
C ASN A 158 -10.11 9.23 2.86
N TYR A 159 -10.06 10.24 1.98
CA TYR A 159 -11.18 11.15 1.76
C TYR A 159 -12.39 10.40 1.16
N MET A 160 -12.19 9.61 0.11
CA MET A 160 -13.25 8.80 -0.51
C MET A 160 -13.92 7.88 0.51
N PHE A 161 -13.11 7.27 1.39
CA PHE A 161 -13.62 6.44 2.48
C PHE A 161 -14.46 7.22 3.48
N ASN A 162 -13.96 8.35 3.99
CA ASN A 162 -14.67 9.13 5.02
C ASN A 162 -15.97 9.73 4.52
N GLU A 163 -15.99 10.22 3.29
CA GLU A 163 -17.18 10.81 2.66
C GLU A 163 -18.09 9.75 2.02
N ASN A 164 -17.71 8.48 2.09
CA ASN A 164 -18.40 7.37 1.42
C ASN A 164 -18.67 7.64 -0.07
N GLU A 165 -17.72 8.32 -0.75
CA GLU A 165 -17.89 8.66 -2.15
C GLU A 165 -17.97 7.39 -3.01
N MET A 166 -18.85 7.38 -3.97
CA MET A 166 -19.13 6.26 -4.87
C MET A 166 -19.59 4.98 -4.14
N ASP A 167 -20.29 5.13 -3.01
CA ASP A 167 -20.71 3.99 -2.16
C ASP A 167 -19.51 3.12 -1.72
N PHE A 168 -18.42 3.77 -1.29
CA PHE A 168 -17.14 3.12 -0.97
C PHE A 168 -17.30 1.92 -0.02
N ASP A 169 -18.17 2.04 0.98
CA ASP A 169 -18.46 1.01 1.98
C ASP A 169 -19.05 -0.28 1.39
N LYS A 170 -19.72 -0.21 0.24
CA LYS A 170 -20.30 -1.37 -0.45
C LYS A 170 -19.29 -2.12 -1.31
N HIS A 171 -18.17 -1.48 -1.67
CA HIS A 171 -17.20 -1.97 -2.64
C HIS A 171 -15.85 -2.30 -2.04
N VAL A 172 -15.57 -1.79 -0.83
CA VAL A 172 -14.23 -1.90 -0.24
C VAL A 172 -14.23 -2.70 1.05
N TYR A 173 -13.46 -3.76 1.08
CA TYR A 173 -13.15 -4.48 2.30
C TYR A 173 -11.90 -3.87 2.93
N ILE A 174 -12.04 -3.35 4.15
CA ILE A 174 -10.92 -2.86 4.93
C ILE A 174 -10.36 -4.02 5.75
N GLU A 175 -9.12 -4.42 5.45
CA GLU A 175 -8.42 -5.42 6.25
C GLU A 175 -7.95 -4.77 7.55
N PRO A 176 -8.50 -5.17 8.70
CA PRO A 176 -8.18 -4.53 9.97
C PRO A 176 -6.75 -4.79 10.45
N LYS A 177 -6.12 -5.86 9.94
CA LYS A 177 -4.74 -6.22 10.26
C LYS A 177 -3.80 -5.66 9.20
N ASN A 178 -3.18 -4.50 9.47
CA ASN A 178 -2.20 -3.92 8.54
C ASN A 178 -1.11 -4.94 8.18
N ARG A 179 -0.64 -5.72 9.15
CA ARG A 179 0.37 -6.75 8.99
C ARG A 179 -0.04 -7.92 8.10
N ALA A 180 -1.32 -8.08 7.76
CA ALA A 180 -1.75 -9.15 6.86
C ALA A 180 -0.97 -9.13 5.54
N PHE A 181 -0.75 -7.95 4.97
CA PHE A 181 0.06 -7.77 3.76
C PHE A 181 0.71 -6.38 3.64
N ASN A 182 0.97 -5.68 4.77
CA ASN A 182 1.65 -4.38 4.77
C ASN A 182 2.31 -4.10 6.14
N SER A 183 3.36 -4.84 6.49
CA SER A 183 4.11 -4.62 7.74
C SER A 183 5.22 -3.61 7.52
N PHE A 184 5.30 -2.58 8.36
CA PHE A 184 6.33 -1.56 8.26
C PHE A 184 7.61 -1.95 8.96
N TYR A 185 8.74 -1.64 8.33
CA TYR A 185 10.04 -1.75 8.97
C TYR A 185 10.26 -0.63 9.99
N TYR A 186 10.63 -1.00 11.21
CA TYR A 186 11.11 -0.10 12.24
C TYR A 186 12.36 -0.66 12.90
N GLN A 187 13.30 0.23 13.25
CA GLN A 187 14.50 -0.15 14.04
C GLN A 187 14.21 -0.07 15.54
N GLU A 188 14.84 -0.93 16.33
CA GLU A 188 14.95 -0.72 17.77
C GLU A 188 15.97 0.41 18.07
N PRO A 189 15.75 1.37 19.00
CA PRO A 189 14.60 1.50 19.92
C PRO A 189 13.37 2.20 19.31
N ASP A 190 13.42 2.61 18.05
CA ASP A 190 12.35 3.36 17.39
C ASP A 190 11.04 2.57 17.33
N LYS A 191 11.12 1.23 17.39
CA LYS A 191 9.96 0.36 17.46
C LYS A 191 9.08 0.69 18.67
N GLN A 192 9.68 1.03 19.82
CA GLN A 192 8.96 1.48 21.01
C GLN A 192 8.58 2.97 20.96
N ALA A 193 9.44 3.80 20.34
CA ALA A 193 9.18 5.24 20.20
C ALA A 193 8.13 5.53 19.11
N MET A 194 8.06 4.71 18.08
CA MET A 194 7.07 4.82 16.99
C MET A 194 5.68 4.34 17.42
N GLU A 195 5.56 3.58 18.51
CA GLU A 195 4.28 3.40 19.18
C GLU A 195 3.74 4.71 19.77
N PHE A 196 4.58 5.76 19.88
CA PHE A 196 4.22 6.94 20.67
C PHE A 196 4.52 8.35 20.09
N SER A 197 5.32 8.57 19.02
CA SER A 197 5.81 9.94 18.89
C SER A 197 5.96 10.64 17.55
N GLN A 198 6.00 10.02 16.39
CA GLN A 198 6.42 10.77 15.18
C GLN A 198 5.31 11.22 14.22
N TRP A 199 4.07 10.79 14.39
CA TRP A 199 2.99 11.11 13.45
C TRP A 199 1.85 11.91 14.05
N GLY A 200 2.07 12.52 15.21
CA GLY A 200 1.07 13.30 15.93
C GLY A 200 0.18 12.41 16.81
N GLU A 201 -0.35 13.01 17.86
CA GLU A 201 -1.35 12.39 18.73
C GLU A 201 -2.54 11.95 17.86
N GLY A 202 -2.70 10.67 17.59
CA GLY A 202 -3.82 10.17 16.80
C GLY A 202 -3.50 9.00 15.87
N TRP A 203 -2.23 8.77 15.56
CA TRP A 203 -1.82 7.66 14.69
C TRP A 203 -1.64 6.34 15.42
N PHE A 204 -1.54 6.39 16.73
CA PHE A 204 -1.31 5.25 17.57
C PHE A 204 -2.46 5.06 18.55
N ARG A 205 -2.82 3.81 18.74
CA ARG A 205 -3.79 3.42 19.77
C ARG A 205 -3.31 3.94 21.11
N THR A 206 -4.16 4.65 21.82
CA THR A 206 -3.90 4.98 23.21
C THR A 206 -3.86 3.67 24.01
N LYS A 207 -3.11 3.64 25.13
CA LYS A 207 -3.08 2.48 26.05
C LYS A 207 -4.48 2.00 26.48
N GLU A 208 -5.48 2.85 26.38
CA GLU A 208 -6.89 2.54 26.67
C GLU A 208 -7.58 1.81 25.51
N SER A 209 -7.19 2.05 24.26
CA SER A 209 -7.68 1.29 23.10
C SER A 209 -7.03 -0.09 22.96
N GLU A 210 -5.89 -0.34 23.66
CA GLU A 210 -5.22 -1.64 23.69
C GLU A 210 -5.92 -2.66 24.62
N LYS A 211 -6.78 -2.18 25.54
CA LYS A 211 -7.56 -3.07 26.41
C LYS A 211 -8.65 -3.77 25.61
N GLY A 212 -8.30 -4.85 24.93
CA GLY A 212 -9.24 -5.70 24.21
C GLY A 212 -8.92 -5.93 22.73
N LEU A 213 -7.80 -5.40 22.23
CA LEU A 213 -7.34 -5.68 20.88
C LEU A 213 -6.19 -6.69 20.90
N GLU A 214 -6.35 -7.75 20.13
CA GLU A 214 -5.33 -8.78 19.95
C GLU A 214 -3.97 -8.15 19.59
N LYS A 215 -2.88 -8.70 20.14
CA LYS A 215 -1.49 -8.29 19.88
C LYS A 215 -1.12 -8.26 18.39
N ASP A 216 -1.92 -8.90 17.54
CA ASP A 216 -1.73 -9.03 16.10
C ASP A 216 -2.13 -7.81 15.25
N LEU A 217 -2.66 -6.76 15.85
CA LEU A 217 -3.09 -5.56 15.12
C LEU A 217 -1.99 -4.49 14.97
N GLY A 218 -0.76 -4.80 15.36
CA GLY A 218 0.39 -3.92 15.15
C GLY A 218 0.68 -3.66 13.67
N THR A 219 1.43 -2.59 13.40
CA THR A 219 1.88 -2.23 12.04
C THR A 219 3.34 -2.59 11.77
N ALA A 220 4.12 -2.85 12.83
CA ALA A 220 5.54 -3.18 12.73
C ALA A 220 5.74 -4.60 12.19
N TYR A 221 6.73 -4.74 11.30
CA TYR A 221 7.14 -6.04 10.78
C TYR A 221 7.68 -6.95 11.89
N ASN A 222 7.22 -8.19 11.88
CA ASN A 222 7.77 -9.30 12.65
C ASN A 222 8.22 -10.41 11.69
N GLU A 223 9.22 -11.17 12.11
CA GLU A 223 9.65 -12.33 11.36
C GLU A 223 8.47 -13.29 11.13
N GLY A 224 8.30 -13.71 9.88
CA GLY A 224 7.15 -14.51 9.45
C GLY A 224 6.00 -13.72 8.83
N ASP A 225 6.00 -12.38 8.90
CA ASP A 225 5.04 -11.58 8.14
C ASP A 225 5.26 -11.72 6.63
N PHE A 226 4.18 -11.65 5.87
CA PHE A 226 4.21 -11.84 4.41
C PHE A 226 5.04 -10.77 3.68
N ILE A 227 4.96 -9.52 4.10
CA ILE A 227 5.65 -8.38 3.47
C ILE A 227 6.34 -7.54 4.52
N VAL A 228 7.52 -7.02 4.18
CA VAL A 228 8.17 -5.91 4.89
C VAL A 228 8.19 -4.67 4.01
N HIS A 229 7.71 -3.54 4.53
CA HIS A 229 7.62 -2.26 3.82
C HIS A 229 8.57 -1.23 4.46
N PHE A 230 9.56 -0.78 3.71
CA PHE A 230 10.57 0.20 4.15
C PHE A 230 10.08 1.63 3.87
N ALA A 231 8.85 1.91 4.26
CA ALA A 231 8.23 3.22 4.08
C ALA A 231 8.81 4.28 5.02
N GLY A 232 8.60 5.54 4.66
CA GLY A 232 8.89 6.67 5.52
C GLY A 232 10.31 7.22 5.42
N LYS A 233 10.49 8.42 5.97
CA LYS A 233 11.76 9.19 5.88
C LYS A 233 12.91 8.52 6.63
N HIS A 234 12.62 7.80 7.71
CA HIS A 234 13.64 7.10 8.53
C HIS A 234 14.34 5.97 7.75
N CYS A 235 13.66 5.37 6.78
CA CYS A 235 14.25 4.31 5.94
C CYS A 235 15.13 4.86 4.80
N ILE A 236 14.88 6.10 4.34
CA ILE A 236 15.52 6.63 3.12
C ILE A 236 17.06 6.50 3.13
N PRO A 237 17.79 6.90 4.19
CA PRO A 237 19.25 6.86 4.17
C PRO A 237 19.84 5.46 4.07
N GLN A 238 19.12 4.45 4.51
CA GLN A 238 19.60 3.07 4.62
C GLN A 238 18.77 2.06 3.85
N ARG A 239 17.75 2.51 3.10
CA ARG A 239 16.76 1.65 2.42
C ARG A 239 17.42 0.56 1.56
N LYS A 240 18.41 0.92 0.75
CA LYS A 240 19.15 -0.05 -0.07
C LYS A 240 19.76 -1.16 0.77
N LYS A 241 20.49 -0.78 1.83
CA LYS A 241 21.15 -1.74 2.74
C LYS A 241 20.11 -2.64 3.41
N LEU A 242 19.04 -2.07 3.95
CA LEU A 242 17.96 -2.83 4.57
C LEU A 242 17.31 -3.81 3.59
N MET A 243 16.99 -3.36 2.39
CA MET A 243 16.40 -4.24 1.38
C MET A 243 17.34 -5.37 0.97
N GLN A 244 18.66 -5.13 0.90
CA GLN A 244 19.65 -6.19 0.67
C GLN A 244 19.66 -7.19 1.80
N GLU A 245 19.77 -6.73 3.05
CA GLU A 245 19.79 -7.59 4.25
C GLU A 245 18.51 -8.44 4.37
N TYR A 246 17.34 -7.85 4.08
CA TYR A 246 16.06 -8.57 4.16
C TYR A 246 15.85 -9.50 2.97
N SER A 247 16.43 -9.22 1.82
CA SER A 247 16.35 -10.12 0.66
C SER A 247 17.02 -11.47 0.90
N GLU A 248 17.97 -11.55 1.86
CA GLU A 248 18.64 -12.78 2.27
C GLU A 248 17.81 -13.61 3.25
N LYS A 249 16.77 -13.02 3.87
CA LYS A 249 15.90 -13.66 4.88
C LYS A 249 14.59 -14.19 4.30
N ILE A 250 14.43 -14.16 2.99
CA ILE A 250 13.19 -14.58 2.33
C ILE A 250 12.97 -16.07 2.57
N LYS A 251 11.76 -16.41 3.01
CA LYS A 251 11.34 -17.79 3.15
C LYS A 251 10.94 -18.37 1.79
N TRP A 252 11.68 -19.38 1.38
CA TRP A 252 11.41 -20.21 0.22
C TRP A 252 10.64 -21.46 0.63
N ASN A 253 10.00 -22.12 -0.34
CA ASN A 253 9.40 -23.44 -0.09
C ASN A 253 10.45 -24.47 0.28
#